data_f7104dcd9819a43a7fa7712ff5322af0
#
_entry.id   f7104dcd9819a43a7fa7712ff5322af0
#
_cell.length_a   1.000
_cell.length_b   1.000
_cell.length_c   1.000
_cell.angle_alpha   90.00
_cell.angle_beta   90.00
_cell.angle_gamma   90.00
#
_symmetry.space_group_name_H-M   'P 1'
#
loop_
_entity.id
_entity.type
_entity.pdbx_description
1 polymer ?
#
loop_
_entity_poly.entity_id
_entity_poly.type
_entity_poly.pdbx_seq_one_letter_code
_entity_poly.pdbx_strand_id
1 'polypeptide(L)'
;MKRSAPATTSVGVTSVGESRTADGHEAMTHRQILEVLAGLIAALFTALLSTTIVTTALPTIIGDLKGSQTQYAWVITTALLANAASTPIWGKLADLFNKKVLVQTAIVLFVVGTGIAGFAHNVPVLLAGRVVEGIGMGGVTALVVAIIGSIIPPRDRGRYAGYTGAAMAVSMSGGPLLGGVIVDSPLGWRWCFFVCLPLAVVALILLQRTLRIPTERKDDVSIDWLGATLLAAGVSVLLIWVSFAGKAGYYDFISKESALYVGVGVALLIAMVIVETKAKSPIIPLHIVTEKTTGLAIIASVAVGVGLFGATTFLGQYFQTARGHSPTIAGFLTIPMVAGMLIASIGSGRLITRFGKWKPFIVAGAALLVIGFGLLSTIDHATSLELVGVYIAVVGVGVGCLMQNLVLAVQNTVSVKNIGAASSSIAFFRTFGGAIGVSVLGSILASRVTTLSAEGFARLGIDTQSAGGGNLDLNALPAPIAMIIRTAYGDATGRLFLVACLFAVITLVCVILIPNAPLRTTIDVEEPAEAGEQKTAEVGEQEPAVVGERSEAATETVKV
;
A
#
# COMPACT_ATOMS: atom_id res chain seq x y z
N MET A 1 50.82 -43.38 -48.98
CA MET A 1 50.74 -42.70 -47.70
C MET A 1 49.67 -41.63 -47.80
N LYS A 2 48.45 -41.94 -47.41
CA LYS A 2 47.31 -40.97 -47.32
C LYS A 2 47.06 -40.67 -45.82
N ARG A 3 47.27 -39.42 -45.39
CA ARG A 3 46.97 -38.97 -44.06
C ARG A 3 45.45 -38.57 -44.02
N SER A 4 44.72 -39.24 -43.15
CA SER A 4 43.33 -38.92 -42.81
C SER A 4 43.30 -37.72 -41.88
N ALA A 5 42.42 -36.71 -42.20
CA ALA A 5 42.09 -35.56 -41.34
C ALA A 5 41.05 -35.97 -40.30
N PRO A 6 41.06 -35.36 -39.08
CA PRO A 6 40.07 -35.67 -38.06
C PRO A 6 38.76 -34.93 -38.33
N ALA A 7 37.65 -35.62 -38.07
CA ALA A 7 36.30 -35.11 -38.18
C ALA A 7 36.05 -34.03 -37.11
N THR A 8 35.59 -32.86 -37.55
CA THR A 8 35.05 -31.79 -36.71
C THR A 8 33.68 -32.19 -36.21
N THR A 9 33.59 -32.50 -34.92
CA THR A 9 32.31 -32.70 -34.22
C THR A 9 31.63 -31.32 -34.03
N SER A 10 30.55 -31.11 -34.75
CA SER A 10 29.68 -29.94 -34.53
C SER A 10 29.02 -30.08 -33.15
N VAL A 11 29.43 -29.24 -32.21
CA VAL A 11 28.75 -29.05 -30.95
C VAL A 11 27.41 -28.37 -31.27
N GLY A 12 26.34 -29.15 -31.19
CA GLY A 12 24.97 -28.65 -31.24
C GLY A 12 24.77 -27.64 -30.11
N VAL A 13 24.35 -26.45 -30.48
CA VAL A 13 23.84 -25.45 -29.54
C VAL A 13 22.57 -26.04 -28.95
N THR A 14 22.68 -26.64 -27.76
CA THR A 14 21.56 -27.09 -26.96
C THR A 14 20.78 -25.86 -26.48
N SER A 15 19.51 -25.86 -26.81
CA SER A 15 18.44 -25.01 -26.36
C SER A 15 18.58 -24.57 -24.90
N VAL A 16 18.30 -23.29 -24.68
CA VAL A 16 18.12 -22.65 -23.36
C VAL A 16 17.27 -23.57 -22.48
N GLY A 17 17.89 -24.10 -21.41
CA GLY A 17 17.23 -25.01 -20.47
C GLY A 17 16.01 -24.36 -19.85
N GLU A 18 14.90 -25.03 -19.96
CA GLU A 18 13.67 -24.77 -19.18
C GLU A 18 14.05 -24.90 -17.70
N SER A 19 14.00 -23.77 -16.97
CA SER A 19 14.19 -23.75 -15.52
C SER A 19 12.94 -24.36 -14.88
N ARG A 20 13.02 -25.61 -14.46
CA ARG A 20 12.01 -26.25 -13.62
C ARG A 20 12.14 -25.69 -12.21
N THR A 21 11.00 -25.32 -11.60
CA THR A 21 10.93 -25.11 -10.15
C THR A 21 11.08 -26.44 -9.43
N ALA A 22 11.49 -26.44 -8.15
CA ALA A 22 11.75 -27.64 -7.35
C ALA A 22 10.53 -28.61 -7.31
N ASP A 23 9.30 -28.10 -7.53
CA ASP A 23 8.04 -28.86 -7.56
C ASP A 23 7.62 -29.36 -8.97
N GLY A 24 8.51 -29.35 -9.96
CA GLY A 24 8.22 -29.89 -11.29
C GLY A 24 7.27 -29.06 -12.16
N HIS A 25 6.87 -27.88 -11.71
CA HIS A 25 6.05 -26.95 -12.50
C HIS A 25 6.91 -26.08 -13.41
N GLU A 26 6.52 -25.97 -14.68
CA GLU A 26 7.15 -25.04 -15.62
C GLU A 26 7.03 -23.60 -15.10
N ALA A 27 8.16 -22.89 -15.02
CA ALA A 27 8.16 -21.48 -14.66
C ALA A 27 7.32 -20.69 -15.68
N MET A 28 6.42 -19.82 -15.20
CA MET A 28 5.59 -19.00 -16.08
C MET A 28 6.46 -18.16 -17.02
N THR A 29 6.13 -18.17 -18.30
CA THR A 29 6.81 -17.33 -19.29
C THR A 29 6.56 -15.85 -19.00
N HIS A 30 7.47 -14.99 -19.42
CA HIS A 30 7.33 -13.52 -19.27
C HIS A 30 6.00 -12.99 -19.81
N ARG A 31 5.50 -13.54 -20.91
CA ARG A 31 4.21 -13.18 -21.50
C ARG A 31 3.05 -13.56 -20.58
N GLN A 32 3.05 -14.75 -20.02
CA GLN A 32 2.02 -15.21 -19.07
C GLN A 32 2.00 -14.34 -17.80
N ILE A 33 3.19 -13.98 -17.28
CA ILE A 33 3.29 -13.06 -16.15
C ILE A 33 2.68 -11.70 -16.49
N LEU A 34 2.95 -11.15 -17.68
CA LEU A 34 2.36 -9.87 -18.11
C LEU A 34 0.84 -9.94 -18.28
N GLU A 35 0.30 -11.04 -18.79
CA GLU A 35 -1.13 -11.24 -18.95
C GLU A 35 -1.84 -11.29 -17.57
N VAL A 36 -1.29 -12.02 -16.61
CA VAL A 36 -1.79 -12.05 -15.22
C VAL A 36 -1.68 -10.66 -14.58
N LEU A 37 -0.53 -10.02 -14.75
CA LEU A 37 -0.26 -8.71 -14.18
C LEU A 37 -1.22 -7.64 -14.72
N ALA A 38 -1.58 -7.69 -16.00
CA ALA A 38 -2.55 -6.77 -16.60
C ALA A 38 -3.91 -6.85 -15.88
N GLY A 39 -4.39 -8.07 -15.57
CA GLY A 39 -5.63 -8.26 -14.82
C GLY A 39 -5.53 -7.75 -13.37
N LEU A 40 -4.41 -8.03 -12.69
CA LEU A 40 -4.16 -7.57 -11.32
C LEU A 40 -4.04 -6.04 -11.24
N ILE A 41 -3.32 -5.44 -12.18
CA ILE A 41 -3.17 -3.98 -12.28
C ILE A 41 -4.51 -3.32 -12.61
N ALA A 42 -5.31 -3.88 -13.51
CA ALA A 42 -6.64 -3.36 -13.84
C ALA A 42 -7.56 -3.36 -12.61
N ALA A 43 -7.54 -4.44 -11.80
CA ALA A 43 -8.30 -4.51 -10.55
C ALA A 43 -7.82 -3.46 -9.53
N LEU A 44 -6.52 -3.35 -9.31
CA LEU A 44 -5.93 -2.38 -8.38
C LEU A 44 -6.20 -0.95 -8.82
N PHE A 45 -6.02 -0.66 -10.11
CA PHE A 45 -6.32 0.63 -10.71
C PHE A 45 -7.78 1.02 -10.46
N THR A 46 -8.72 0.12 -10.75
CA THR A 46 -10.15 0.38 -10.59
C THR A 46 -10.52 0.65 -9.14
N ALA A 47 -9.99 -0.13 -8.19
CA ALA A 47 -10.26 0.03 -6.77
C ALA A 47 -9.75 1.38 -6.23
N LEU A 48 -8.55 1.79 -6.61
CA LEU A 48 -7.97 3.07 -6.19
C LEU A 48 -8.65 4.26 -6.87
N LEU A 49 -8.97 4.12 -8.16
CA LEU A 49 -9.67 5.13 -8.94
C LEU A 49 -11.05 5.43 -8.35
N SER A 50 -11.82 4.39 -7.97
CA SER A 50 -13.13 4.55 -7.32
C SER A 50 -13.06 5.43 -6.08
N THR A 51 -12.06 5.23 -5.21
CA THR A 51 -11.90 6.02 -4.00
C THR A 51 -11.67 7.49 -4.31
N THR A 52 -10.82 7.81 -5.28
CA THR A 52 -10.45 9.18 -5.61
C THR A 52 -11.54 9.91 -6.40
N ILE A 53 -12.26 9.22 -7.29
CA ILE A 53 -13.44 9.76 -8.00
C ILE A 53 -14.53 10.15 -7.01
N VAL A 54 -14.87 9.23 -6.08
CA VAL A 54 -15.93 9.47 -5.09
C VAL A 54 -15.58 10.62 -4.16
N THR A 55 -14.33 10.74 -3.73
CA THR A 55 -13.88 11.85 -2.88
C THR A 55 -14.11 13.21 -3.56
N THR A 56 -13.89 13.30 -4.86
CA THR A 56 -14.11 14.51 -5.65
C THR A 56 -15.60 14.83 -5.80
N ALA A 57 -16.43 13.81 -6.02
CA ALA A 57 -17.89 13.95 -6.19
C ALA A 57 -18.65 14.16 -4.87
N LEU A 58 -18.00 13.94 -3.73
CA LEU A 58 -18.66 13.84 -2.43
C LEU A 58 -19.47 15.08 -1.99
N PRO A 59 -19.03 16.33 -2.23
CA PRO A 59 -19.86 17.50 -1.94
C PRO A 59 -21.22 17.44 -2.65
N THR A 60 -21.22 17.08 -3.94
CA THR A 60 -22.45 16.96 -4.75
C THR A 60 -23.30 15.78 -4.28
N ILE A 61 -22.70 14.64 -3.95
CA ILE A 61 -23.40 13.45 -3.44
C ILE A 61 -24.14 13.77 -2.16
N ILE A 62 -23.46 14.39 -1.20
CA ILE A 62 -24.06 14.72 0.11
C ILE A 62 -25.13 15.80 -0.03
N GLY A 63 -24.93 16.78 -0.92
CA GLY A 63 -25.94 17.79 -1.23
C GLY A 63 -27.23 17.17 -1.80
N ASP A 64 -27.10 16.29 -2.80
CA ASP A 64 -28.23 15.60 -3.45
C ASP A 64 -29.00 14.67 -2.47
N LEU A 65 -28.28 13.95 -1.62
CA LEU A 65 -28.85 13.07 -0.60
C LEU A 65 -29.31 13.82 0.67
N LYS A 66 -29.21 15.15 0.70
CA LYS A 66 -29.55 16.01 1.84
C LYS A 66 -28.87 15.57 3.14
N GLY A 67 -27.62 15.15 3.02
CA GLY A 67 -26.80 14.67 4.12
C GLY A 67 -26.17 15.80 4.93
N SER A 68 -25.78 15.50 6.17
CA SER A 68 -25.06 16.42 7.05
C SER A 68 -23.55 16.40 6.81
N GLN A 69 -22.84 17.43 7.31
CA GLN A 69 -21.37 17.49 7.31
C GLN A 69 -20.74 16.28 8.03
N THR A 70 -21.40 15.77 9.07
CA THR A 70 -21.03 14.55 9.77
C THR A 70 -21.07 13.34 8.84
N GLN A 71 -22.16 13.20 8.08
CA GLN A 71 -22.33 12.11 7.12
C GLN A 71 -21.33 12.20 5.95
N TYR A 72 -20.97 13.41 5.53
CA TYR A 72 -19.88 13.62 4.57
C TYR A 72 -18.58 12.93 5.03
N ALA A 73 -18.16 13.17 6.27
CA ALA A 73 -16.97 12.54 6.81
C ALA A 73 -17.10 11.01 6.89
N TRP A 74 -18.30 10.51 7.27
CA TRP A 74 -18.55 9.07 7.34
C TRP A 74 -18.45 8.35 6.01
N VAL A 75 -18.82 8.95 4.88
CA VAL A 75 -18.72 8.30 3.56
C VAL A 75 -17.27 7.98 3.19
N ILE A 76 -16.33 8.85 3.52
CA ILE A 76 -14.91 8.60 3.31
C ILE A 76 -14.40 7.58 4.32
N THR A 77 -14.70 7.81 5.61
CA THR A 77 -14.15 7.03 6.72
C THR A 77 -14.57 5.57 6.64
N THR A 78 -15.84 5.25 6.32
CA THR A 78 -16.32 3.86 6.27
C THR A 78 -15.60 3.02 5.24
N ALA A 79 -15.32 3.55 4.06
CA ALA A 79 -14.60 2.82 3.03
C ALA A 79 -13.13 2.59 3.42
N LEU A 80 -12.44 3.62 3.92
CA LEU A 80 -11.06 3.51 4.37
C LEU A 80 -10.93 2.54 5.56
N LEU A 81 -11.86 2.60 6.49
CA LEU A 81 -11.91 1.74 7.67
C LEU A 81 -12.13 0.28 7.28
N ALA A 82 -13.12 0.01 6.42
CA ALA A 82 -13.39 -1.32 5.92
C ALA A 82 -12.21 -1.89 5.11
N ASN A 83 -11.55 -1.06 4.29
CA ASN A 83 -10.34 -1.41 3.56
C ASN A 83 -9.20 -1.77 4.54
N ALA A 84 -8.87 -0.87 5.46
CA ALA A 84 -7.76 -1.08 6.40
C ALA A 84 -7.99 -2.31 7.29
N ALA A 85 -9.20 -2.46 7.87
CA ALA A 85 -9.51 -3.58 8.76
C ALA A 85 -9.49 -4.93 8.05
N SER A 86 -9.93 -4.99 6.77
CA SER A 86 -9.99 -6.25 6.01
C SER A 86 -8.65 -6.64 5.35
N THR A 87 -7.76 -5.70 5.07
CA THR A 87 -6.50 -5.96 4.35
C THR A 87 -5.64 -7.07 4.96
N PRO A 88 -5.36 -7.09 6.29
CA PRO A 88 -4.58 -8.18 6.90
C PRO A 88 -5.28 -9.53 6.82
N ILE A 89 -6.62 -9.53 6.95
CA ILE A 89 -7.45 -10.75 6.86
C ILE A 89 -7.31 -11.36 5.47
N TRP A 90 -7.46 -10.57 4.40
CA TRP A 90 -7.25 -11.02 3.04
C TRP A 90 -5.83 -11.50 2.77
N GLY A 91 -4.82 -10.86 3.37
CA GLY A 91 -3.43 -11.29 3.29
C GLY A 91 -3.23 -12.67 3.88
N LYS A 92 -3.80 -12.94 5.06
CA LYS A 92 -3.76 -14.28 5.68
C LYS A 92 -4.53 -15.31 4.88
N LEU A 93 -5.72 -14.96 4.38
CA LEU A 93 -6.49 -15.84 3.50
C LEU A 93 -5.69 -16.22 2.24
N ALA A 94 -4.89 -15.29 1.69
CA ALA A 94 -4.03 -15.55 0.54
C ALA A 94 -2.96 -16.63 0.78
N ASP A 95 -2.54 -16.79 2.04
CA ASP A 95 -1.56 -17.80 2.43
C ASP A 95 -2.21 -19.18 2.69
N LEU A 96 -3.53 -19.19 2.91
CA LEU A 96 -4.30 -20.41 3.28
C LEU A 96 -5.14 -20.99 2.13
N PHE A 97 -5.65 -20.14 1.24
CA PHE A 97 -6.62 -20.51 0.22
C PHE A 97 -6.15 -20.18 -1.19
N ASN A 98 -6.91 -20.67 -2.17
CA ASN A 98 -6.66 -20.39 -3.58
C ASN A 98 -6.75 -18.88 -3.87
N LYS A 99 -5.62 -18.28 -4.19
CA LYS A 99 -5.47 -16.84 -4.46
C LYS A 99 -6.36 -16.36 -5.61
N LYS A 100 -6.61 -17.22 -6.63
CA LYS A 100 -7.50 -16.88 -7.76
C LYS A 100 -8.93 -16.67 -7.30
N VAL A 101 -9.47 -17.61 -6.52
CA VAL A 101 -10.83 -17.51 -5.99
C VAL A 101 -10.95 -16.29 -5.08
N LEU A 102 -9.96 -16.07 -4.23
CA LEU A 102 -9.97 -14.95 -3.31
C LEU A 102 -9.98 -13.60 -4.02
N VAL A 103 -9.10 -13.37 -5.02
CA VAL A 103 -9.05 -12.10 -5.75
C VAL A 103 -10.34 -11.86 -6.54
N GLN A 104 -10.94 -12.91 -7.10
CA GLN A 104 -12.23 -12.79 -7.77
C GLN A 104 -13.36 -12.45 -6.78
N THR A 105 -13.38 -13.08 -5.61
CA THR A 105 -14.33 -12.75 -4.54
C THR A 105 -14.17 -11.30 -4.08
N ALA A 106 -12.92 -10.82 -3.91
CA ALA A 106 -12.65 -9.44 -3.56
C ALA A 106 -13.16 -8.45 -4.62
N ILE A 107 -12.96 -8.74 -5.92
CA ILE A 107 -13.48 -7.92 -7.02
C ILE A 107 -15.01 -7.95 -7.05
N VAL A 108 -15.63 -9.11 -6.84
CA VAL A 108 -17.10 -9.23 -6.78
C VAL A 108 -17.67 -8.42 -5.61
N LEU A 109 -17.08 -8.49 -4.42
CA LEU A 109 -17.48 -7.66 -3.28
C LEU A 109 -17.33 -6.17 -3.60
N PHE A 110 -16.23 -5.77 -4.25
CA PHE A 110 -16.03 -4.40 -4.70
C PHE A 110 -17.14 -3.96 -5.67
N VAL A 111 -17.46 -4.77 -6.68
CA VAL A 111 -18.54 -4.50 -7.66
C VAL A 111 -19.91 -4.38 -6.98
N VAL A 112 -20.23 -5.31 -6.08
CA VAL A 112 -21.50 -5.28 -5.33
C VAL A 112 -21.58 -4.01 -4.46
N GLY A 113 -20.53 -3.71 -3.70
CA GLY A 113 -20.50 -2.50 -2.87
C GLY A 113 -20.60 -1.21 -3.68
N THR A 114 -19.87 -1.12 -4.79
CA THR A 114 -19.93 0.00 -5.75
C THR A 114 -21.33 0.14 -6.36
N GLY A 115 -21.97 -0.98 -6.71
CA GLY A 115 -23.34 -0.99 -7.21
C GLY A 115 -24.35 -0.48 -6.16
N ILE A 116 -24.29 -0.99 -4.92
CA ILE A 116 -25.13 -0.51 -3.81
C ILE A 116 -24.96 0.99 -3.62
N ALA A 117 -23.72 1.49 -3.61
CA ALA A 117 -23.41 2.90 -3.44
C ALA A 117 -23.95 3.76 -4.60
N GLY A 118 -23.82 3.29 -5.86
CA GLY A 118 -24.33 3.98 -7.05
C GLY A 118 -25.86 4.08 -7.12
N PHE A 119 -26.57 3.08 -6.60
CA PHE A 119 -28.04 3.07 -6.50
C PHE A 119 -28.56 3.67 -5.19
N ALA A 120 -27.71 4.22 -4.34
CA ALA A 120 -28.15 4.77 -3.06
C ALA A 120 -29.13 5.95 -3.22
N HIS A 121 -30.22 5.91 -2.47
CA HIS A 121 -31.24 6.97 -2.37
C HIS A 121 -31.17 7.73 -1.05
N ASN A 122 -30.34 7.29 -0.13
CA ASN A 122 -30.08 7.93 1.16
C ASN A 122 -28.67 7.63 1.64
N VAL A 123 -28.20 8.40 2.60
CA VAL A 123 -26.83 8.26 3.14
C VAL A 123 -26.58 6.90 3.82
N PRO A 124 -27.50 6.31 4.62
CA PRO A 124 -27.27 4.99 5.21
C PRO A 124 -27.01 3.88 4.18
N VAL A 125 -27.74 3.84 3.07
CA VAL A 125 -27.50 2.87 1.98
C VAL A 125 -26.16 3.13 1.30
N LEU A 126 -25.80 4.40 1.08
CA LEU A 126 -24.49 4.78 0.57
C LEU A 126 -23.37 4.27 1.50
N LEU A 127 -23.49 4.48 2.81
CA LEU A 127 -22.52 4.00 3.79
C LEU A 127 -22.38 2.47 3.79
N ALA A 128 -23.51 1.75 3.73
CA ALA A 128 -23.50 0.29 3.62
C ALA A 128 -22.76 -0.18 2.36
N GLY A 129 -23.03 0.45 1.21
CA GLY A 129 -22.28 0.19 -0.04
C GLY A 129 -20.78 0.46 0.10
N ARG A 130 -20.41 1.56 0.77
CA ARG A 130 -19.00 1.92 1.02
C ARG A 130 -18.27 0.93 1.93
N VAL A 131 -18.95 0.34 2.92
CA VAL A 131 -18.37 -0.73 3.75
C VAL A 131 -18.06 -1.96 2.90
N VAL A 132 -19.03 -2.45 2.10
CA VAL A 132 -18.84 -3.63 1.25
C VAL A 132 -17.76 -3.40 0.19
N GLU A 133 -17.77 -2.23 -0.44
CA GLU A 133 -16.75 -1.78 -1.40
C GLU A 133 -15.37 -1.76 -0.76
N GLY A 134 -15.24 -1.20 0.45
CA GLY A 134 -13.98 -1.12 1.20
C GLY A 134 -13.42 -2.49 1.55
N ILE A 135 -14.27 -3.46 1.94
CA ILE A 135 -13.84 -4.86 2.17
C ILE A 135 -13.28 -5.47 0.88
N GLY A 136 -13.96 -5.27 -0.26
CA GLY A 136 -13.48 -5.75 -1.56
C GLY A 136 -12.16 -5.09 -1.96
N MET A 137 -12.03 -3.78 -1.77
CA MET A 137 -10.82 -3.01 -2.06
C MET A 137 -9.62 -3.48 -1.21
N GLY A 138 -9.84 -3.78 0.09
CA GLY A 138 -8.82 -4.35 0.96
C GLY A 138 -8.31 -5.70 0.44
N GLY A 139 -9.23 -6.53 -0.07
CA GLY A 139 -8.90 -7.79 -0.71
C GLY A 139 -8.09 -7.61 -1.99
N VAL A 140 -8.52 -6.73 -2.89
CA VAL A 140 -7.78 -6.44 -4.13
C VAL A 140 -6.36 -5.95 -3.80
N THR A 141 -6.21 -5.00 -2.87
CA THR A 141 -4.91 -4.43 -2.50
C THR A 141 -3.97 -5.49 -1.92
N ALA A 142 -4.44 -6.33 -0.98
CA ALA A 142 -3.64 -7.37 -0.35
C ALA A 142 -3.26 -8.47 -1.34
N LEU A 143 -4.25 -8.96 -2.12
CA LEU A 143 -4.09 -10.12 -2.99
C LEU A 143 -3.24 -9.83 -4.22
N VAL A 144 -3.34 -8.63 -4.82
CA VAL A 144 -2.47 -8.23 -5.93
C VAL A 144 -1.00 -8.34 -5.53
N VAL A 145 -0.64 -7.80 -4.37
CA VAL A 145 0.75 -7.84 -3.88
C VAL A 145 1.17 -9.27 -3.50
N ALA A 146 0.28 -10.04 -2.86
CA ALA A 146 0.52 -11.43 -2.48
C ALA A 146 0.69 -12.34 -3.71
N ILE A 147 -0.14 -12.17 -4.75
CA ILE A 147 -0.04 -12.94 -5.99
C ILE A 147 1.27 -12.63 -6.72
N ILE A 148 1.60 -11.35 -6.90
CA ILE A 148 2.88 -10.93 -7.51
C ILE A 148 4.05 -11.55 -6.74
N GLY A 149 4.00 -11.52 -5.41
CA GLY A 149 5.02 -12.11 -4.54
C GLY A 149 5.13 -13.63 -4.65
N SER A 150 4.08 -14.34 -5.04
CA SER A 150 4.10 -15.80 -5.17
C SER A 150 4.47 -16.31 -6.57
N ILE A 151 4.29 -15.52 -7.63
CA ILE A 151 4.55 -15.94 -9.00
C ILE A 151 5.87 -15.41 -9.58
N ILE A 152 6.48 -14.41 -8.95
CA ILE A 152 7.67 -13.73 -9.46
C ILE A 152 8.80 -13.83 -8.45
N PRO A 153 9.99 -14.31 -8.85
CA PRO A 153 11.18 -14.31 -7.98
C PRO A 153 11.54 -12.90 -7.48
N PRO A 154 12.05 -12.75 -6.25
CA PRO A 154 12.34 -11.44 -5.65
C PRO A 154 13.20 -10.52 -6.52
N ARG A 155 14.17 -11.06 -7.24
CA ARG A 155 15.06 -10.30 -8.14
C ARG A 155 14.28 -9.59 -9.26
N ASP A 156 13.27 -10.26 -9.83
CA ASP A 156 12.49 -9.74 -10.96
C ASP A 156 11.29 -8.90 -10.53
N ARG A 157 10.86 -9.02 -9.26
CA ARG A 157 9.72 -8.26 -8.71
C ARG A 157 9.88 -6.76 -8.87
N GLY A 158 11.11 -6.23 -8.78
CA GLY A 158 11.37 -4.79 -8.94
C GLY A 158 10.80 -4.22 -10.22
N ARG A 159 10.95 -4.92 -11.36
CA ARG A 159 10.42 -4.51 -12.66
C ARG A 159 8.88 -4.46 -12.65
N TYR A 160 8.23 -5.46 -12.07
CA TYR A 160 6.76 -5.56 -12.04
C TYR A 160 6.14 -4.67 -10.96
N ALA A 161 6.84 -4.47 -9.84
CA ALA A 161 6.47 -3.51 -8.82
C ALA A 161 6.42 -2.07 -9.37
N GLY A 162 7.29 -1.74 -10.34
CA GLY A 162 7.22 -0.47 -11.06
C GLY A 162 5.91 -0.26 -11.79
N TYR A 163 5.34 -1.30 -12.42
CA TYR A 163 4.04 -1.18 -13.11
C TYR A 163 2.86 -1.01 -12.14
N THR A 164 2.88 -1.72 -10.99
CA THR A 164 1.84 -1.53 -9.96
C THR A 164 1.90 -0.14 -9.34
N GLY A 165 3.11 0.36 -9.06
CA GLY A 165 3.30 1.73 -8.58
C GLY A 165 2.84 2.78 -9.58
N ALA A 166 3.07 2.54 -10.87
CA ALA A 166 2.58 3.38 -11.96
C ALA A 166 1.04 3.43 -12.00
N ALA A 167 0.40 2.27 -11.91
CA ALA A 167 -1.06 2.20 -11.88
C ALA A 167 -1.65 2.95 -10.69
N MET A 168 -1.04 2.82 -9.50
CA MET A 168 -1.43 3.57 -8.30
C MET A 168 -1.32 5.08 -8.51
N ALA A 169 -0.20 5.54 -9.10
CA ALA A 169 0.01 6.95 -9.38
C ALA A 169 -1.05 7.52 -10.33
N VAL A 170 -1.33 6.82 -11.43
CA VAL A 170 -2.34 7.25 -12.42
C VAL A 170 -3.75 7.24 -11.81
N SER A 171 -4.09 6.25 -10.96
CA SER A 171 -5.39 6.20 -10.27
C SER A 171 -5.60 7.40 -9.36
N MET A 172 -4.56 7.78 -8.59
CA MET A 172 -4.66 8.87 -7.63
C MET A 172 -4.90 10.22 -8.29
N SER A 173 -4.38 10.45 -9.50
CA SER A 173 -4.56 11.70 -10.24
C SER A 173 -5.71 11.67 -11.23
N GLY A 174 -5.99 10.50 -11.81
CA GLY A 174 -7.12 10.32 -12.71
C GLY A 174 -8.46 10.51 -12.03
N GLY A 175 -8.53 10.21 -10.72
CA GLY A 175 -9.77 10.32 -9.95
C GLY A 175 -10.37 11.72 -9.92
N PRO A 176 -9.67 12.76 -9.48
CA PRO A 176 -10.19 14.13 -9.47
C PRO A 176 -10.60 14.61 -10.86
N LEU A 177 -9.82 14.28 -11.89
CA LEU A 177 -10.13 14.68 -13.26
C LEU A 177 -11.42 14.02 -13.78
N LEU A 178 -11.50 12.69 -13.69
CA LEU A 178 -12.68 11.94 -14.12
C LEU A 178 -13.90 12.25 -13.25
N GLY A 179 -13.71 12.36 -11.93
CA GLY A 179 -14.78 12.70 -10.99
C GLY A 179 -15.38 14.07 -11.28
N GLY A 180 -14.54 15.08 -11.53
CA GLY A 180 -14.98 16.42 -11.91
C GLY A 180 -15.78 16.40 -13.21
N VAL A 181 -15.23 15.81 -14.29
CA VAL A 181 -15.91 15.69 -15.59
C VAL A 181 -17.25 14.96 -15.49
N ILE A 182 -17.33 13.88 -14.70
CA ILE A 182 -18.57 13.11 -14.52
C ILE A 182 -19.62 13.94 -13.77
N VAL A 183 -19.22 14.59 -12.68
CA VAL A 183 -20.13 15.40 -11.86
C VAL A 183 -20.69 16.59 -12.63
N ASP A 184 -19.85 17.24 -13.45
CA ASP A 184 -20.22 18.39 -14.28
C ASP A 184 -21.02 17.98 -15.54
N SER A 185 -21.08 16.68 -15.86
CA SER A 185 -21.83 16.16 -17.00
C SER A 185 -23.32 15.91 -16.66
N PRO A 186 -24.20 15.77 -17.68
CA PRO A 186 -25.60 15.39 -17.47
C PRO A 186 -25.80 14.01 -16.82
N LEU A 187 -24.75 13.19 -16.76
CA LEU A 187 -24.78 11.83 -16.18
C LEU A 187 -24.98 11.86 -14.67
N GLY A 188 -24.48 12.91 -14.00
CA GLY A 188 -24.58 13.09 -12.56
C GLY A 188 -23.64 12.18 -11.76
N TRP A 189 -23.59 12.42 -10.44
CA TRP A 189 -22.63 11.79 -9.52
C TRP A 189 -22.71 10.26 -9.43
N ARG A 190 -23.85 9.65 -9.73
CA ARG A 190 -24.03 8.19 -9.69
C ARG A 190 -23.09 7.47 -10.64
N TRP A 191 -22.75 8.09 -11.75
CA TRP A 191 -21.80 7.56 -12.72
C TRP A 191 -20.36 7.52 -12.19
N CYS A 192 -20.03 8.23 -11.12
CA CYS A 192 -18.76 8.08 -10.43
C CYS A 192 -18.56 6.66 -9.88
N PHE A 193 -19.66 5.98 -9.52
CA PHE A 193 -19.63 4.57 -9.14
C PHE A 193 -19.72 3.66 -10.38
N PHE A 194 -20.65 3.91 -11.28
CA PHE A 194 -20.92 3.02 -12.40
C PHE A 194 -19.77 2.91 -13.40
N VAL A 195 -18.94 3.94 -13.56
CA VAL A 195 -17.77 3.89 -14.45
C VAL A 195 -16.73 2.86 -14.00
N CYS A 196 -16.69 2.54 -12.71
CA CYS A 196 -15.78 1.54 -12.15
C CYS A 196 -16.26 0.10 -12.42
N LEU A 197 -17.57 -0.14 -12.65
CA LEU A 197 -18.13 -1.48 -12.85
C LEU A 197 -17.58 -2.16 -14.12
N PRO A 198 -17.61 -1.56 -15.32
CA PRO A 198 -17.06 -2.19 -16.52
C PRO A 198 -15.56 -2.45 -16.39
N LEU A 199 -14.80 -1.56 -15.73
CA LEU A 199 -13.37 -1.74 -15.51
C LEU A 199 -13.11 -2.96 -14.59
N ALA A 200 -13.89 -3.11 -13.52
CA ALA A 200 -13.80 -4.26 -12.61
C ALA A 200 -14.19 -5.56 -13.31
N VAL A 201 -15.24 -5.55 -14.16
CA VAL A 201 -15.63 -6.72 -14.96
C VAL A 201 -14.53 -7.12 -15.94
N VAL A 202 -13.89 -6.17 -16.62
CA VAL A 202 -12.73 -6.44 -17.49
C VAL A 202 -11.60 -7.09 -16.69
N ALA A 203 -11.27 -6.54 -15.51
CA ALA A 203 -10.26 -7.14 -14.64
C ALA A 203 -10.62 -8.57 -14.23
N LEU A 204 -11.88 -8.82 -13.87
CA LEU A 204 -12.39 -10.16 -13.51
C LEU A 204 -12.26 -11.16 -14.67
N ILE A 205 -12.64 -10.77 -15.88
CA ILE A 205 -12.54 -11.61 -17.09
C ILE A 205 -11.07 -11.90 -17.41
N LEU A 206 -10.18 -10.90 -17.34
CA LEU A 206 -8.75 -11.08 -17.56
C LEU A 206 -8.20 -12.10 -16.55
N LEU A 207 -8.45 -11.92 -15.26
CA LEU A 207 -7.97 -12.82 -14.21
C LEU A 207 -8.56 -14.22 -14.33
N GLN A 208 -9.84 -14.35 -14.72
CA GLN A 208 -10.45 -15.65 -14.95
C GLN A 208 -9.71 -16.45 -16.05
N ARG A 209 -9.28 -15.77 -17.12
CA ARG A 209 -8.61 -16.40 -18.27
C ARG A 209 -7.12 -16.63 -18.05
N THR A 210 -6.43 -15.69 -17.40
CA THR A 210 -4.96 -15.67 -17.36
C THR A 210 -4.39 -16.25 -16.07
N LEU A 211 -5.08 -16.09 -14.92
CA LEU A 211 -4.56 -16.51 -13.63
C LEU A 211 -4.71 -18.03 -13.44
N ARG A 212 -3.60 -18.75 -13.60
CA ARG A 212 -3.50 -20.20 -13.37
C ARG A 212 -2.44 -20.41 -12.29
N ILE A 213 -2.87 -20.45 -11.03
CA ILE A 213 -2.00 -20.77 -9.90
C ILE A 213 -2.36 -22.17 -9.42
N PRO A 214 -1.37 -23.08 -9.28
CA PRO A 214 -1.59 -24.37 -8.66
C PRO A 214 -2.20 -24.19 -7.27
N THR A 215 -3.21 -24.96 -6.95
CA THR A 215 -3.85 -24.91 -5.64
C THR A 215 -3.24 -26.00 -4.79
N GLU A 216 -2.35 -25.67 -3.89
CA GLU A 216 -2.01 -26.57 -2.80
C GLU A 216 -3.18 -26.58 -1.81
N ARG A 217 -3.89 -27.71 -1.75
CA ARG A 217 -4.95 -27.91 -0.78
C ARG A 217 -4.30 -28.23 0.57
N LYS A 218 -4.40 -27.32 1.50
CA LYS A 218 -3.99 -27.56 2.88
C LYS A 218 -5.16 -28.18 3.63
N ASP A 219 -4.99 -29.41 4.10
CA ASP A 219 -6.07 -30.18 4.73
C ASP A 219 -6.37 -29.75 6.18
N ASP A 220 -5.44 -29.04 6.85
CA ASP A 220 -5.62 -28.56 8.23
C ASP A 220 -5.54 -27.03 8.30
N VAL A 221 -6.61 -26.36 7.81
CA VAL A 221 -6.70 -24.91 7.80
C VAL A 221 -7.48 -24.43 9.02
N SER A 222 -6.81 -23.82 9.99
CA SER A 222 -7.47 -23.07 11.06
C SER A 222 -7.36 -21.57 10.81
N ILE A 223 -8.47 -20.84 10.90
CA ILE A 223 -8.50 -19.38 10.82
C ILE A 223 -8.73 -18.83 12.21
N ASP A 224 -7.89 -17.89 12.63
CA ASP A 224 -8.09 -17.15 13.88
C ASP A 224 -9.17 -16.07 13.71
N TRP A 225 -10.44 -16.48 13.79
CA TRP A 225 -11.57 -15.55 13.72
C TRP A 225 -11.61 -14.57 14.87
N LEU A 226 -11.11 -14.96 16.05
CA LEU A 226 -11.08 -14.08 17.23
C LEU A 226 -10.03 -12.99 17.04
N GLY A 227 -8.80 -13.34 16.63
CA GLY A 227 -7.78 -12.36 16.27
C GLY A 227 -8.21 -11.44 15.15
N ALA A 228 -8.87 -11.98 14.08
CA ALA A 228 -9.44 -11.18 13.00
C ALA A 228 -10.44 -10.12 13.51
N THR A 229 -11.36 -10.54 14.37
CA THR A 229 -12.39 -9.65 14.91
C THR A 229 -11.80 -8.59 15.84
N LEU A 230 -10.86 -8.98 16.70
CA LEU A 230 -10.18 -8.05 17.61
C LEU A 230 -9.32 -7.03 16.84
N LEU A 231 -8.62 -7.48 15.79
CA LEU A 231 -7.86 -6.59 14.91
C LEU A 231 -8.79 -5.58 14.21
N ALA A 232 -9.84 -6.09 13.56
CA ALA A 232 -10.81 -5.25 12.86
C ALA A 232 -11.48 -4.25 13.80
N ALA A 233 -11.93 -4.69 14.98
CA ALA A 233 -12.56 -3.82 15.97
C ALA A 233 -11.58 -2.79 16.54
N GLY A 234 -10.38 -3.19 16.96
CA GLY A 234 -9.37 -2.28 17.52
C GLY A 234 -8.93 -1.21 16.53
N VAL A 235 -8.64 -1.63 15.29
CA VAL A 235 -8.29 -0.71 14.20
C VAL A 235 -9.46 0.22 13.88
N SER A 236 -10.69 -0.30 13.84
CA SER A 236 -11.88 0.52 13.58
C SER A 236 -12.08 1.60 14.62
N VAL A 237 -11.97 1.26 15.91
CA VAL A 237 -12.11 2.21 17.01
C VAL A 237 -11.05 3.32 16.92
N LEU A 238 -9.78 2.97 16.65
CA LEU A 238 -8.70 3.94 16.51
C LEU A 238 -8.86 4.82 15.27
N LEU A 239 -9.29 4.25 14.13
CA LEU A 239 -9.53 5.03 12.91
C LEU A 239 -10.74 5.96 13.04
N ILE A 240 -11.81 5.53 13.72
CA ILE A 240 -12.95 6.40 14.06
C ILE A 240 -12.45 7.56 14.94
N TRP A 241 -11.73 7.26 16.01
CA TRP A 241 -11.16 8.30 16.87
C TRP A 241 -10.33 9.31 16.07
N VAL A 242 -9.34 8.85 15.31
CA VAL A 242 -8.45 9.71 14.52
C VAL A 242 -9.23 10.53 13.47
N SER A 243 -10.27 9.95 12.87
CA SER A 243 -11.04 10.63 11.82
C SER A 243 -11.92 11.76 12.33
N PHE A 244 -12.29 11.75 13.61
CA PHE A 244 -13.23 12.71 14.18
C PHE A 244 -12.64 13.60 15.28
N ALA A 245 -11.54 13.19 15.92
CA ALA A 245 -10.87 13.99 16.92
C ALA A 245 -10.40 15.34 16.36
N GLY A 246 -10.62 16.42 17.11
CA GLY A 246 -10.26 17.79 16.74
C GLY A 246 -11.13 18.42 15.66
N LYS A 247 -12.24 17.80 15.26
CA LYS A 247 -13.21 18.38 14.33
C LYS A 247 -14.34 19.08 15.08
N ALA A 248 -14.82 20.19 14.52
CA ALA A 248 -15.96 20.92 15.07
C ALA A 248 -17.20 20.02 15.24
N GLY A 249 -17.81 20.05 16.41
CA GLY A 249 -18.98 19.23 16.75
C GLY A 249 -18.66 17.80 17.22
N TYR A 250 -17.38 17.45 17.33
CA TYR A 250 -16.90 16.20 17.92
C TYR A 250 -16.04 16.49 19.16
N TYR A 251 -15.17 15.56 19.52
CA TYR A 251 -14.31 15.60 20.70
C TYR A 251 -12.89 16.07 20.36
N ASP A 252 -12.23 16.73 21.29
CA ASP A 252 -10.84 17.16 21.15
C ASP A 252 -9.88 15.97 21.26
N PHE A 253 -8.65 16.13 20.71
CA PHE A 253 -7.60 15.11 20.83
C PHE A 253 -7.26 14.80 22.29
N ILE A 254 -7.34 15.80 23.18
CA ILE A 254 -7.10 15.66 24.63
C ILE A 254 -8.43 15.85 25.34
N SER A 255 -9.27 14.81 25.34
CA SER A 255 -10.56 14.78 26.02
C SER A 255 -10.79 13.42 26.67
N LYS A 256 -11.80 13.31 27.53
CA LYS A 256 -12.19 12.03 28.17
C LYS A 256 -12.68 11.03 27.13
N GLU A 257 -13.41 11.51 26.14
CA GLU A 257 -13.92 10.74 24.99
C GLU A 257 -12.75 10.19 24.17
N SER A 258 -11.75 11.01 23.85
CA SER A 258 -10.54 10.59 23.16
C SER A 258 -9.77 9.53 23.96
N ALA A 259 -9.62 9.72 25.27
CA ALA A 259 -8.98 8.74 26.14
C ALA A 259 -9.74 7.40 26.15
N LEU A 260 -11.09 7.43 26.11
CA LEU A 260 -11.91 6.23 26.03
C LEU A 260 -11.71 5.50 24.71
N TYR A 261 -11.81 6.19 23.56
CA TYR A 261 -11.61 5.57 22.24
C TYR A 261 -10.21 4.96 22.12
N VAL A 262 -9.17 5.71 22.49
CA VAL A 262 -7.79 5.23 22.45
C VAL A 262 -7.60 4.06 23.41
N GLY A 263 -8.12 4.16 24.64
CA GLY A 263 -8.03 3.10 25.65
C GLY A 263 -8.71 1.80 25.19
N VAL A 264 -9.93 1.88 24.63
CA VAL A 264 -10.65 0.72 24.09
C VAL A 264 -9.93 0.15 22.87
N GLY A 265 -9.51 1.00 21.92
CA GLY A 265 -8.80 0.54 20.72
C GLY A 265 -7.49 -0.15 21.04
N VAL A 266 -6.69 0.42 21.94
CA VAL A 266 -5.42 -0.17 22.41
C VAL A 266 -5.67 -1.47 23.19
N ALA A 267 -6.68 -1.52 24.05
CA ALA A 267 -7.03 -2.73 24.79
C ALA A 267 -7.43 -3.88 23.85
N LEU A 268 -8.22 -3.60 22.80
CA LEU A 268 -8.58 -4.58 21.79
C LEU A 268 -7.36 -5.08 21.00
N LEU A 269 -6.42 -4.20 20.64
CA LEU A 269 -5.18 -4.60 19.97
C LEU A 269 -4.24 -5.40 20.89
N ILE A 270 -4.17 -5.08 22.19
CA ILE A 270 -3.43 -5.89 23.16
C ILE A 270 -4.08 -7.27 23.31
N ALA A 271 -5.41 -7.34 23.41
CA ALA A 271 -6.13 -8.61 23.43
C ALA A 271 -5.88 -9.42 22.14
N MET A 272 -5.86 -8.78 20.98
CA MET A 272 -5.50 -9.40 19.69
C MET A 272 -4.08 -9.98 19.76
N VAL A 273 -3.08 -9.24 20.23
CA VAL A 273 -1.70 -9.73 20.37
C VAL A 273 -1.65 -10.95 21.29
N ILE A 274 -2.38 -10.95 22.42
CA ILE A 274 -2.43 -12.09 23.33
C ILE A 274 -3.08 -13.32 22.66
N VAL A 275 -4.11 -13.14 21.86
CA VAL A 275 -4.76 -14.22 21.11
C VAL A 275 -3.82 -14.76 20.03
N GLU A 276 -3.19 -13.88 19.26
CA GLU A 276 -2.23 -14.22 18.19
C GLU A 276 -1.03 -15.05 18.70
N THR A 277 -0.54 -14.78 19.93
CA THR A 277 0.55 -15.58 20.51
C THR A 277 0.15 -17.04 20.80
N LYS A 278 -1.15 -17.33 20.89
CA LYS A 278 -1.70 -18.67 21.17
C LYS A 278 -2.35 -19.32 19.96
N ALA A 279 -2.56 -18.57 18.87
CA ALA A 279 -3.24 -19.05 17.68
C ALA A 279 -2.34 -19.98 16.86
N LYS A 280 -2.89 -21.12 16.37
CA LYS A 280 -2.19 -22.03 15.46
C LYS A 280 -1.85 -21.36 14.12
N SER A 281 -2.68 -20.44 13.66
CA SER A 281 -2.53 -19.73 12.37
C SER A 281 -2.81 -18.25 12.55
N PRO A 282 -1.90 -17.48 13.18
CA PRO A 282 -2.10 -16.07 13.46
C PRO A 282 -2.31 -15.25 12.18
N ILE A 283 -3.12 -14.19 12.24
CA ILE A 283 -3.40 -13.30 11.09
C ILE A 283 -2.18 -12.45 10.77
N ILE A 284 -1.57 -11.89 11.80
CA ILE A 284 -0.31 -11.14 11.70
C ILE A 284 0.76 -11.91 12.47
N PRO A 285 1.55 -12.77 11.83
CA PRO A 285 2.57 -13.54 12.52
C PRO A 285 3.57 -12.60 13.23
N LEU A 286 3.48 -12.50 14.55
CA LEU A 286 4.25 -11.53 15.35
C LEU A 286 5.76 -11.69 15.16
N HIS A 287 6.25 -12.93 14.97
CA HIS A 287 7.66 -13.19 14.69
C HIS A 287 8.14 -12.50 13.41
N ILE A 288 7.26 -12.36 12.38
CA ILE A 288 7.59 -11.65 11.13
C ILE A 288 7.61 -10.13 11.39
N VAL A 289 6.63 -9.61 12.13
CA VAL A 289 6.53 -8.18 12.42
C VAL A 289 7.69 -7.70 13.30
N THR A 290 8.15 -8.55 14.21
CA THR A 290 9.28 -8.25 15.11
C THR A 290 10.64 -8.46 14.44
N GLU A 291 10.70 -9.11 13.28
CA GLU A 291 11.92 -9.19 12.49
C GLU A 291 12.40 -7.78 12.11
N LYS A 292 13.70 -7.54 12.26
CA LYS A 292 14.29 -6.20 12.10
C LYS A 292 13.94 -5.54 10.77
N THR A 293 13.99 -6.29 9.66
CA THR A 293 13.67 -5.76 8.32
C THR A 293 12.20 -5.38 8.23
N THR A 294 11.30 -6.26 8.65
CA THR A 294 9.86 -6.06 8.57
C THR A 294 9.39 -4.96 9.52
N GLY A 295 9.85 -4.96 10.77
CA GLY A 295 9.51 -3.93 11.75
C GLY A 295 9.92 -2.52 11.32
N LEU A 296 11.15 -2.36 10.82
CA LEU A 296 11.63 -1.07 10.29
C LEU A 296 10.86 -0.66 9.01
N ALA A 297 10.52 -1.62 8.15
CA ALA A 297 9.73 -1.36 6.95
C ALA A 297 8.27 -0.96 7.30
N ILE A 298 7.68 -1.52 8.35
CA ILE A 298 6.38 -1.12 8.87
C ILE A 298 6.41 0.33 9.35
N ILE A 299 7.37 0.70 10.21
CA ILE A 299 7.50 2.07 10.71
C ILE A 299 7.71 3.05 9.53
N ALA A 300 8.60 2.70 8.60
CA ALA A 300 8.81 3.49 7.39
C ALA A 300 7.51 3.62 6.56
N SER A 301 6.73 2.55 6.44
CA SER A 301 5.46 2.55 5.68
C SER A 301 4.38 3.41 6.33
N VAL A 302 4.28 3.42 7.66
CA VAL A 302 3.41 4.36 8.40
C VAL A 302 3.80 5.81 8.06
N ALA A 303 5.08 6.12 8.16
CA ALA A 303 5.58 7.48 7.92
C ALA A 303 5.42 7.91 6.44
N VAL A 304 5.68 7.01 5.48
CA VAL A 304 5.40 7.24 4.04
C VAL A 304 3.89 7.46 3.82
N GLY A 305 3.05 6.70 4.52
CA GLY A 305 1.59 6.86 4.48
C GLY A 305 1.16 8.25 4.91
N VAL A 306 1.66 8.75 6.05
CA VAL A 306 1.40 10.12 6.54
C VAL A 306 1.75 11.15 5.47
N GLY A 307 2.96 11.05 4.89
CA GLY A 307 3.43 11.98 3.87
C GLY A 307 2.60 11.93 2.58
N LEU A 308 2.35 10.73 2.05
CA LEU A 308 1.63 10.53 0.80
C LEU A 308 0.19 11.03 0.86
N PHE A 309 -0.58 10.56 1.86
CA PHE A 309 -1.99 10.93 2.00
C PHE A 309 -2.13 12.39 2.44
N GLY A 310 -1.20 12.88 3.27
CA GLY A 310 -1.11 14.30 3.61
C GLY A 310 -0.87 15.17 2.38
N ALA A 311 0.13 14.83 1.56
CA ALA A 311 0.42 15.60 0.35
C ALA A 311 -0.76 15.59 -0.63
N THR A 312 -1.33 14.44 -0.94
CA THR A 312 -2.45 14.33 -1.90
C THR A 312 -3.69 15.10 -1.44
N THR A 313 -4.01 15.07 -0.13
CA THR A 313 -5.19 15.74 0.42
C THR A 313 -4.98 17.27 0.49
N PHE A 314 -3.88 17.70 1.08
CA PHE A 314 -3.70 19.11 1.41
C PHE A 314 -3.12 19.95 0.28
N LEU A 315 -2.41 19.36 -0.69
CA LEU A 315 -2.06 20.08 -1.93
C LEU A 315 -3.31 20.40 -2.76
N GLY A 316 -4.26 19.48 -2.85
CA GLY A 316 -5.54 19.74 -3.51
C GLY A 316 -6.29 20.91 -2.84
N GLN A 317 -6.30 20.95 -1.50
CA GLN A 317 -6.92 22.02 -0.73
C GLN A 317 -6.13 23.35 -0.86
N TYR A 318 -4.79 23.31 -0.88
CA TYR A 318 -3.97 24.49 -1.14
C TYR A 318 -4.29 25.12 -2.49
N PHE A 319 -4.34 24.33 -3.57
CA PHE A 319 -4.64 24.84 -4.90
C PHE A 319 -6.07 25.40 -5.01
N GLN A 320 -7.05 24.76 -4.37
CA GLN A 320 -8.45 25.20 -4.43
C GLN A 320 -8.72 26.37 -3.49
N THR A 321 -8.35 26.24 -2.21
CA THR A 321 -8.73 27.22 -1.17
C THR A 321 -7.75 28.41 -1.13
N ALA A 322 -6.44 28.18 -1.06
CA ALA A 322 -5.47 29.27 -0.95
C ALA A 322 -5.27 29.97 -2.30
N ARG A 323 -5.23 29.23 -3.41
CA ARG A 323 -4.93 29.78 -4.75
C ARG A 323 -6.17 30.05 -5.58
N GLY A 324 -7.36 29.63 -5.12
CA GLY A 324 -8.64 29.91 -5.79
C GLY A 324 -8.86 29.19 -7.12
N HIS A 325 -8.13 28.09 -7.38
CA HIS A 325 -8.29 27.33 -8.63
C HIS A 325 -9.47 26.37 -8.55
N SER A 326 -10.09 26.08 -9.70
CA SER A 326 -11.13 25.05 -9.78
C SER A 326 -10.58 23.66 -9.45
N PRO A 327 -11.43 22.71 -9.01
CA PRO A 327 -11.03 21.33 -8.72
C PRO A 327 -10.28 20.67 -9.90
N THR A 328 -10.73 20.93 -11.13
CA THR A 328 -10.07 20.42 -12.33
C THR A 328 -8.63 20.95 -12.48
N ILE A 329 -8.43 22.27 -12.32
CA ILE A 329 -7.10 22.88 -12.39
C ILE A 329 -6.22 22.38 -11.24
N ALA A 330 -6.77 22.27 -10.03
CA ALA A 330 -6.05 21.71 -8.89
C ALA A 330 -5.56 20.27 -9.19
N GLY A 331 -6.39 19.46 -9.84
CA GLY A 331 -5.99 18.12 -10.32
C GLY A 331 -4.81 18.18 -11.29
N PHE A 332 -4.85 19.08 -12.29
CA PHE A 332 -3.73 19.26 -13.23
C PHE A 332 -2.44 19.69 -12.53
N LEU A 333 -2.52 20.55 -11.53
CA LEU A 333 -1.36 21.02 -10.77
C LEU A 333 -0.69 19.90 -9.95
N THR A 334 -1.35 18.76 -9.70
CA THR A 334 -0.73 17.59 -9.06
C THR A 334 -0.02 16.65 -10.04
N ILE A 335 -0.14 16.85 -11.36
CA ILE A 335 0.51 15.99 -12.37
C ILE A 335 2.03 15.86 -12.18
N PRO A 336 2.80 16.90 -11.81
CA PRO A 336 4.23 16.76 -11.58
C PRO A 336 4.59 15.72 -10.50
N MET A 337 3.79 15.63 -9.42
CA MET A 337 3.96 14.61 -8.38
C MET A 337 3.77 13.20 -8.95
N VAL A 338 2.73 13.01 -9.73
CA VAL A 338 2.40 11.73 -10.35
C VAL A 338 3.44 11.32 -11.39
N ALA A 339 3.87 12.25 -12.23
CA ALA A 339 4.94 12.00 -13.19
C ALA A 339 6.24 11.58 -12.49
N GLY A 340 6.62 12.28 -11.42
CA GLY A 340 7.75 11.90 -10.57
C GLY A 340 7.61 10.49 -9.99
N MET A 341 6.45 10.17 -9.44
CA MET A 341 6.14 8.85 -8.87
C MET A 341 6.18 7.74 -9.92
N LEU A 342 5.62 7.97 -11.12
CA LEU A 342 5.65 7.05 -12.26
C LEU A 342 7.08 6.75 -12.71
N ILE A 343 7.84 7.80 -13.01
CA ILE A 343 9.22 7.70 -13.50
C ILE A 343 10.09 6.98 -12.48
N ALA A 344 9.96 7.33 -11.21
CA ALA A 344 10.75 6.75 -10.13
C ALA A 344 10.35 5.30 -9.83
N SER A 345 9.06 4.96 -9.85
CA SER A 345 8.59 3.60 -9.60
C SER A 345 9.05 2.64 -10.71
N ILE A 346 8.87 3.01 -11.97
CA ILE A 346 9.30 2.20 -13.12
C ILE A 346 10.84 2.18 -13.21
N GLY A 347 11.48 3.32 -13.02
CA GLY A 347 12.93 3.47 -13.10
C GLY A 347 13.65 2.68 -12.02
N SER A 348 13.27 2.86 -10.75
CA SER A 348 13.86 2.11 -9.63
C SER A 348 13.62 0.60 -9.78
N GLY A 349 12.43 0.18 -10.17
CA GLY A 349 12.12 -1.22 -10.39
C GLY A 349 13.01 -1.88 -11.45
N ARG A 350 13.21 -1.22 -12.61
CA ARG A 350 14.11 -1.72 -13.68
C ARG A 350 15.57 -1.75 -13.24
N LEU A 351 16.02 -0.72 -12.54
CA LEU A 351 17.40 -0.61 -12.07
C LEU A 351 17.68 -1.66 -10.97
N ILE A 352 16.72 -1.91 -10.07
CA ILE A 352 16.81 -2.96 -9.05
C ILE A 352 16.97 -4.34 -9.71
N THR A 353 16.12 -4.65 -10.70
CA THR A 353 16.23 -5.93 -11.45
C THR A 353 17.59 -6.05 -12.15
N ARG A 354 18.08 -4.96 -12.76
CA ARG A 354 19.37 -4.96 -13.48
C ARG A 354 20.57 -5.12 -12.55
N PHE A 355 20.61 -4.38 -11.44
CA PHE A 355 21.76 -4.33 -10.54
C PHE A 355 21.66 -5.30 -9.36
N GLY A 356 20.49 -5.86 -9.07
CA GLY A 356 20.26 -6.73 -7.91
C GLY A 356 20.34 -6.01 -6.56
N LYS A 357 20.36 -4.68 -6.54
CA LYS A 357 20.50 -3.85 -5.33
C LYS A 357 19.25 -2.99 -5.14
N TRP A 358 18.52 -3.18 -4.07
CA TRP A 358 17.28 -2.45 -3.75
C TRP A 358 17.51 -1.32 -2.72
N LYS A 359 18.41 -1.53 -1.75
CA LYS A 359 18.62 -0.61 -0.63
C LYS A 359 19.01 0.81 -1.06
N PRO A 360 19.91 1.06 -2.03
CA PRO A 360 20.26 2.40 -2.47
C PRO A 360 19.04 3.21 -2.97
N PHE A 361 18.09 2.54 -3.63
CA PHE A 361 16.90 3.20 -4.18
C PHE A 361 15.91 3.63 -3.12
N ILE A 362 15.70 2.81 -2.07
CA ILE A 362 14.82 3.22 -0.96
C ILE A 362 15.47 4.31 -0.10
N VAL A 363 16.80 4.29 0.09
CA VAL A 363 17.51 5.36 0.80
C VAL A 363 17.46 6.67 0.01
N ALA A 364 17.72 6.63 -1.29
CA ALA A 364 17.60 7.80 -2.16
C ALA A 364 16.16 8.35 -2.18
N GLY A 365 15.16 7.45 -2.25
CA GLY A 365 13.75 7.83 -2.18
C GLY A 365 13.38 8.52 -0.87
N ALA A 366 13.85 8.01 0.27
CA ALA A 366 13.60 8.61 1.57
C ALA A 366 14.31 9.98 1.72
N ALA A 367 15.54 10.11 1.22
CA ALA A 367 16.24 11.40 1.19
C ALA A 367 15.50 12.43 0.33
N LEU A 368 15.00 12.02 -0.84
CA LEU A 368 14.17 12.88 -1.71
C LEU A 368 12.86 13.29 -1.04
N LEU A 369 12.23 12.41 -0.24
CA LEU A 369 11.05 12.79 0.56
C LEU A 369 11.39 13.88 1.59
N VAL A 370 12.50 13.75 2.30
CA VAL A 370 12.95 14.78 3.26
C VAL A 370 13.18 16.10 2.54
N ILE A 371 13.90 16.09 1.41
CA ILE A 371 14.14 17.29 0.61
C ILE A 371 12.83 17.88 0.10
N GLY A 372 11.96 17.07 -0.49
CA GLY A 372 10.70 17.51 -1.08
C GLY A 372 9.73 18.11 -0.06
N PHE A 373 9.54 17.46 1.09
CA PHE A 373 8.71 18.03 2.16
C PHE A 373 9.38 19.20 2.86
N GLY A 374 10.72 19.21 2.99
CA GLY A 374 11.47 20.36 3.44
C GLY A 374 11.27 21.57 2.53
N LEU A 375 11.31 21.40 1.22
CA LEU A 375 11.00 22.45 0.25
C LEU A 375 9.52 22.87 0.31
N LEU A 376 8.58 21.92 0.40
CA LEU A 376 7.16 22.24 0.59
C LEU A 376 6.86 22.94 1.90
N SER A 377 7.70 22.78 2.92
CA SER A 377 7.53 23.53 4.18
C SER A 377 7.77 25.02 4.05
N THR A 378 8.37 25.47 2.95
CA THR A 378 8.66 26.89 2.67
C THR A 378 7.61 27.57 1.80
N ILE A 379 6.55 26.84 1.35
CA ILE A 379 5.50 27.44 0.53
C ILE A 379 4.58 28.33 1.36
N ASP A 380 4.11 29.39 0.70
CA ASP A 380 3.14 30.34 1.22
C ASP A 380 2.09 30.69 0.14
N HIS A 381 1.26 31.69 0.42
CA HIS A 381 0.24 32.16 -0.52
C HIS A 381 0.85 32.83 -1.78
N ALA A 382 2.10 33.32 -1.73
CA ALA A 382 2.75 34.06 -2.83
C ALA A 382 3.68 33.16 -3.67
N THR A 383 4.03 31.96 -3.22
CA THR A 383 4.95 31.06 -3.90
C THR A 383 4.48 30.73 -5.32
N SER A 384 5.34 30.82 -6.33
CA SER A 384 4.99 30.52 -7.71
C SER A 384 4.56 29.06 -7.89
N LEU A 385 3.53 28.81 -8.70
CA LEU A 385 3.00 27.47 -8.94
C LEU A 385 4.03 26.55 -9.62
N GLU A 386 4.91 27.11 -10.44
CA GLU A 386 6.00 26.38 -11.08
C GLU A 386 6.96 25.80 -10.05
N LEU A 387 7.33 26.61 -9.03
CA LEU A 387 8.21 26.19 -7.95
C LEU A 387 7.54 25.10 -7.08
N VAL A 388 6.26 25.28 -6.76
CA VAL A 388 5.47 24.26 -6.08
C VAL A 388 5.43 22.98 -6.91
N GLY A 389 5.26 23.08 -8.25
CA GLY A 389 5.30 21.95 -9.18
C GLY A 389 6.61 21.16 -9.10
N VAL A 390 7.75 21.85 -9.03
CA VAL A 390 9.07 21.20 -8.84
C VAL A 390 9.14 20.48 -7.48
N TYR A 391 8.70 21.12 -6.41
CA TYR A 391 8.76 20.55 -5.06
C TYR A 391 7.90 19.27 -4.96
N ILE A 392 6.68 19.30 -5.49
CA ILE A 392 5.81 18.11 -5.49
C ILE A 392 6.33 17.01 -6.42
N ALA A 393 7.03 17.35 -7.52
CA ALA A 393 7.69 16.36 -8.36
C ALA A 393 8.77 15.59 -7.57
N VAL A 394 9.59 16.30 -6.77
CA VAL A 394 10.60 15.68 -5.89
C VAL A 394 9.95 14.74 -4.87
N VAL A 395 8.85 15.15 -4.23
CA VAL A 395 8.07 14.28 -3.34
C VAL A 395 7.58 13.04 -4.10
N GLY A 396 7.05 13.22 -5.31
CA GLY A 396 6.58 12.12 -6.16
C GLY A 396 7.70 11.11 -6.45
N VAL A 397 8.89 11.56 -6.82
CA VAL A 397 10.06 10.69 -7.04
C VAL A 397 10.40 9.91 -5.75
N GLY A 398 10.41 10.57 -4.60
CA GLY A 398 10.65 9.93 -3.31
C GLY A 398 9.67 8.82 -3.00
N VAL A 399 8.36 9.09 -3.12
CA VAL A 399 7.29 8.10 -2.92
C VAL A 399 7.40 6.94 -3.90
N GLY A 400 7.65 7.24 -5.19
CA GLY A 400 7.77 6.22 -6.24
C GLY A 400 8.92 5.24 -5.98
N CYS A 401 10.05 5.70 -5.44
CA CYS A 401 11.16 4.84 -5.05
C CYS A 401 10.86 3.99 -3.81
N LEU A 402 10.00 4.44 -2.90
CA LEU A 402 9.76 3.77 -1.61
C LEU A 402 8.62 2.77 -1.66
N MET A 403 7.51 3.13 -2.30
CA MET A 403 6.22 2.50 -2.09
C MET A 403 6.20 0.99 -2.34
N GLN A 404 6.73 0.56 -3.47
CA GLN A 404 6.80 -0.87 -3.83
C GLN A 404 8.09 -1.53 -3.37
N ASN A 405 9.18 -0.78 -3.27
CA ASN A 405 10.47 -1.34 -2.91
C ASN A 405 10.58 -1.67 -1.41
N LEU A 406 9.80 -1.01 -0.52
CA LEU A 406 9.65 -1.43 0.88
C LEU A 406 8.97 -2.80 0.98
N VAL A 407 7.93 -3.03 0.18
CA VAL A 407 7.26 -4.34 0.11
C VAL A 407 8.23 -5.40 -0.43
N LEU A 408 8.99 -5.08 -1.49
CA LEU A 408 10.01 -5.97 -2.05
C LEU A 408 11.07 -6.35 -1.01
N ALA A 409 11.53 -5.39 -0.19
CA ALA A 409 12.51 -5.63 0.86
C ALA A 409 12.02 -6.67 1.88
N VAL A 410 10.75 -6.56 2.31
CA VAL A 410 10.14 -7.51 3.25
C VAL A 410 9.90 -8.86 2.58
N GLN A 411 9.36 -8.88 1.37
CA GLN A 411 9.14 -10.14 0.62
C GLN A 411 10.44 -10.91 0.34
N ASN A 412 11.59 -10.24 0.36
CA ASN A 412 12.89 -10.87 0.18
C ASN A 412 13.39 -11.60 1.44
N THR A 413 12.85 -11.29 2.62
CA THR A 413 13.29 -11.87 3.90
C THR A 413 12.33 -12.93 4.45
N VAL A 414 11.06 -12.91 4.05
CA VAL A 414 10.04 -13.84 4.52
C VAL A 414 9.93 -15.10 3.65
N SER A 415 9.42 -16.20 4.21
CA SER A 415 9.08 -17.42 3.49
C SER A 415 7.90 -17.21 2.55
N VAL A 416 7.81 -18.02 1.48
CA VAL A 416 6.68 -17.98 0.52
C VAL A 416 5.34 -18.16 1.22
N LYS A 417 5.29 -18.99 2.27
CA LYS A 417 4.09 -19.25 3.08
C LYS A 417 3.53 -18.00 3.77
N ASN A 418 4.35 -16.99 3.99
CA ASN A 418 4.01 -15.78 4.75
C ASN A 418 4.04 -14.49 3.93
N ILE A 419 4.24 -14.58 2.61
CA ILE A 419 4.31 -13.40 1.72
C ILE A 419 3.01 -12.58 1.79
N GLY A 420 1.85 -13.25 1.84
CA GLY A 420 0.55 -12.59 1.92
C GLY A 420 0.41 -11.77 3.19
N ALA A 421 0.65 -12.39 4.36
CA ALA A 421 0.57 -11.73 5.66
C ALA A 421 1.59 -10.58 5.79
N ALA A 422 2.84 -10.78 5.36
CA ALA A 422 3.88 -9.76 5.43
C ALA A 422 3.57 -8.56 4.51
N SER A 423 3.17 -8.82 3.27
CA SER A 423 2.86 -7.76 2.31
C SER A 423 1.62 -6.96 2.67
N SER A 424 0.57 -7.65 3.14
CA SER A 424 -0.66 -7.00 3.59
C SER A 424 -0.43 -6.18 4.87
N SER A 425 0.46 -6.61 5.76
CA SER A 425 0.86 -5.83 6.93
C SER A 425 1.49 -4.48 6.52
N ILE A 426 2.42 -4.48 5.56
CA ILE A 426 3.02 -3.24 5.03
C ILE A 426 1.94 -2.32 4.43
N ALA A 427 1.03 -2.87 3.62
CA ALA A 427 -0.06 -2.11 3.01
C ALA A 427 -1.04 -1.56 4.06
N PHE A 428 -1.40 -2.37 5.05
CA PHE A 428 -2.24 -1.98 6.18
C PHE A 428 -1.63 -0.81 6.96
N PHE A 429 -0.40 -0.95 7.44
CA PHE A 429 0.26 0.07 8.24
C PHE A 429 0.48 1.38 7.46
N ARG A 430 0.70 1.30 6.16
CA ARG A 430 0.75 2.49 5.29
C ARG A 430 -0.59 3.20 5.22
N THR A 431 -1.69 2.48 5.02
CA THR A 431 -3.04 3.06 4.97
C THR A 431 -3.45 3.62 6.33
N PHE A 432 -3.14 2.90 7.40
CA PHE A 432 -3.37 3.34 8.78
C PHE A 432 -2.58 4.61 9.10
N GLY A 433 -1.29 4.64 8.75
CA GLY A 433 -0.46 5.84 8.86
C GLY A 433 -1.01 7.02 8.05
N GLY A 434 -1.53 6.74 6.85
CA GLY A 434 -2.19 7.75 6.03
C GLY A 434 -3.42 8.36 6.69
N ALA A 435 -4.29 7.54 7.29
CA ALA A 435 -5.48 8.01 8.00
C ALA A 435 -5.12 8.88 9.22
N ILE A 436 -4.15 8.43 10.02
CA ILE A 436 -3.60 9.22 11.13
C ILE A 436 -3.01 10.54 10.60
N GLY A 437 -2.22 10.46 9.53
CA GLY A 437 -1.55 11.60 8.94
C GLY A 437 -2.52 12.68 8.48
N VAL A 438 -3.55 12.31 7.73
CA VAL A 438 -4.58 13.26 7.27
C VAL A 438 -5.29 13.92 8.45
N SER A 439 -5.60 13.18 9.51
CA SER A 439 -6.27 13.74 10.68
C SER A 439 -5.38 14.69 11.48
N VAL A 440 -4.14 14.27 11.79
CA VAL A 440 -3.19 15.09 12.56
C VAL A 440 -2.78 16.34 11.77
N LEU A 441 -2.40 16.16 10.50
CA LEU A 441 -2.01 17.27 9.64
C LEU A 441 -3.18 18.23 9.39
N GLY A 442 -4.41 17.70 9.24
CA GLY A 442 -5.62 18.49 9.09
C GLY A 442 -5.93 19.33 10.33
N SER A 443 -5.75 18.78 11.53
CA SER A 443 -5.93 19.52 12.79
C SER A 443 -4.90 20.65 12.93
N ILE A 444 -3.62 20.38 12.58
CA ILE A 444 -2.57 21.39 12.58
C ILE A 444 -2.90 22.50 11.59
N LEU A 445 -3.35 22.15 10.38
CA LEU A 445 -3.77 23.12 9.38
C LEU A 445 -4.93 23.98 9.89
N ALA A 446 -5.99 23.35 10.41
CA ALA A 446 -7.18 24.05 10.90
C ALA A 446 -6.84 25.02 12.03
N SER A 447 -6.08 24.57 13.03
CA SER A 447 -5.63 25.40 14.15
C SER A 447 -4.81 26.61 13.66
N ARG A 448 -3.89 26.39 12.72
CA ARG A 448 -3.02 27.47 12.20
C ARG A 448 -3.80 28.45 11.33
N VAL A 449 -4.73 27.95 10.49
CA VAL A 449 -5.61 28.81 9.69
C VAL A 449 -6.46 29.70 10.59
N THR A 450 -7.04 29.14 11.67
CA THR A 450 -7.82 29.92 12.64
C THR A 450 -6.99 31.03 13.27
N THR A 451 -5.76 30.72 13.70
CA THR A 451 -4.87 31.71 14.30
C THR A 451 -4.52 32.83 13.31
N LEU A 452 -4.05 32.46 12.11
CA LEU A 452 -3.65 33.44 11.09
C LEU A 452 -4.84 34.28 10.58
N SER A 453 -6.02 33.68 10.45
CA SER A 453 -7.24 34.42 10.08
C SER A 453 -7.64 35.41 11.17
N ALA A 454 -7.59 35.02 12.44
CA ALA A 454 -7.87 35.93 13.58
C ALA A 454 -6.88 37.10 13.62
N GLU A 455 -5.59 36.87 13.42
CA GLU A 455 -4.57 37.91 13.31
C GLU A 455 -4.85 38.85 12.11
N GLY A 456 -5.28 38.28 10.96
CA GLY A 456 -5.64 39.07 9.77
C GLY A 456 -6.87 39.93 9.99
N PHE A 457 -7.91 39.41 10.62
CA PHE A 457 -9.14 40.16 10.95
C PHE A 457 -8.86 41.28 11.96
N ALA A 458 -8.06 40.99 12.99
CA ALA A 458 -7.66 42.00 13.99
C ALA A 458 -6.92 43.19 13.35
N ARG A 459 -6.05 42.94 12.35
CA ARG A 459 -5.32 44.04 11.62
C ARG A 459 -6.27 44.93 10.83
N LEU A 460 -7.40 44.43 10.37
CA LEU A 460 -8.41 45.19 9.63
C LEU A 460 -9.56 45.73 10.52
N GLY A 461 -9.53 45.48 11.84
CA GLY A 461 -10.58 45.89 12.78
C GLY A 461 -11.92 45.17 12.54
N ILE A 462 -11.91 44.00 11.93
CA ILE A 462 -13.10 43.19 11.65
C ILE A 462 -13.35 42.27 12.85
N ASP A 463 -14.58 42.34 13.43
CA ASP A 463 -14.96 41.44 14.51
C ASP A 463 -15.15 40.02 13.99
N THR A 464 -14.46 39.06 14.63
CA THR A 464 -14.48 37.64 14.27
C THR A 464 -15.88 37.00 14.35
N GLN A 465 -16.79 37.55 15.15
CA GLN A 465 -18.18 37.08 15.22
C GLN A 465 -19.00 37.41 13.95
N SER A 466 -18.60 38.44 13.21
CA SER A 466 -19.25 38.86 11.97
C SER A 466 -18.75 38.06 10.75
N ALA A 467 -17.68 37.29 10.87
CA ALA A 467 -17.06 36.54 9.78
C ALA A 467 -17.68 35.14 9.55
N GLY A 468 -18.88 34.85 10.11
CA GLY A 468 -19.72 33.69 9.79
C GLY A 468 -19.05 32.35 10.14
N GLY A 469 -19.38 31.81 11.31
CA GLY A 469 -18.93 30.47 11.72
C GLY A 469 -19.35 29.38 10.76
N GLY A 470 -18.40 28.76 10.10
CA GLY A 470 -18.53 27.38 9.63
C GLY A 470 -18.96 27.13 8.19
N ASN A 471 -19.29 28.11 7.37
CA ASN A 471 -19.60 27.89 5.95
C ASN A 471 -18.47 28.49 5.08
N LEU A 472 -17.58 27.64 4.57
CA LEU A 472 -16.39 28.03 3.81
C LEU A 472 -16.67 28.22 2.31
N ASP A 473 -17.82 28.77 1.94
CA ASP A 473 -17.98 29.27 0.58
C ASP A 473 -17.28 30.64 0.47
N LEU A 474 -15.97 30.60 0.21
CA LEU A 474 -15.14 31.79 0.06
C LEU A 474 -15.62 32.73 -1.05
N ASN A 475 -16.42 32.22 -1.98
CA ASN A 475 -16.96 33.02 -3.09
C ASN A 475 -18.17 33.86 -2.66
N ALA A 476 -18.82 33.47 -1.55
CA ALA A 476 -19.92 34.21 -0.96
C ALA A 476 -19.48 35.32 0.03
N LEU A 477 -18.16 35.36 0.38
CA LEU A 477 -17.62 36.31 1.34
C LEU A 477 -17.14 37.62 0.68
N PRO A 478 -17.18 38.75 1.37
CA PRO A 478 -16.55 39.99 0.91
C PRO A 478 -15.07 39.79 0.57
N ALA A 479 -14.60 40.40 -0.52
CA ALA A 479 -13.25 40.20 -1.04
C ALA A 479 -12.11 40.37 0.01
N PRO A 480 -12.13 41.33 0.95
CA PRO A 480 -11.11 41.47 1.98
C PRO A 480 -11.07 40.27 2.94
N ILE A 481 -12.25 39.73 3.32
CA ILE A 481 -12.37 38.59 4.22
C ILE A 481 -11.88 37.31 3.52
N ALA A 482 -12.32 37.10 2.28
CA ALA A 482 -11.88 35.97 1.46
C ALA A 482 -10.35 35.97 1.25
N MET A 483 -9.75 37.15 1.06
CA MET A 483 -8.30 37.28 0.88
C MET A 483 -7.53 36.90 2.17
N ILE A 484 -7.99 37.32 3.35
CA ILE A 484 -7.37 36.95 4.63
C ILE A 484 -7.38 35.42 4.80
N ILE A 485 -8.52 34.79 4.54
CA ILE A 485 -8.66 33.33 4.69
C ILE A 485 -7.77 32.61 3.68
N ARG A 486 -7.71 33.04 2.42
CA ARG A 486 -6.83 32.45 1.38
C ARG A 486 -5.36 32.54 1.77
N THR A 487 -4.91 33.73 2.24
CA THR A 487 -3.56 33.96 2.71
C THR A 487 -3.24 33.05 3.90
N ALA A 488 -4.16 32.98 4.89
CA ALA A 488 -4.00 32.11 6.05
C ALA A 488 -3.87 30.62 5.68
N TYR A 489 -4.65 30.16 4.71
CA TYR A 489 -4.54 28.77 4.21
C TYR A 489 -3.19 28.53 3.50
N GLY A 490 -2.72 29.48 2.68
CA GLY A 490 -1.44 29.39 2.00
C GLY A 490 -0.28 29.26 2.99
N ASP A 491 -0.22 30.18 3.95
CA ASP A 491 0.85 30.23 4.95
C ASP A 491 0.79 29.09 5.97
N ALA A 492 -0.41 28.59 6.30
CA ALA A 492 -0.58 27.44 7.16
C ALA A 492 -0.10 26.13 6.51
N THR A 493 -0.19 26.03 5.17
CA THR A 493 0.17 24.81 4.44
C THR A 493 1.66 24.49 4.54
N GLY A 494 2.54 25.50 4.54
CA GLY A 494 3.97 25.29 4.77
C GLY A 494 4.25 24.61 6.12
N ARG A 495 3.56 25.03 7.20
CA ARG A 495 3.73 24.44 8.54
C ARG A 495 3.30 22.97 8.59
N LEU A 496 2.25 22.61 7.87
CA LEU A 496 1.80 21.23 7.73
C LEU A 496 2.89 20.35 7.10
N PHE A 497 3.52 20.81 6.02
CA PHE A 497 4.58 20.06 5.34
C PHE A 497 5.86 19.97 6.15
N LEU A 498 6.14 20.89 7.07
CA LEU A 498 7.22 20.75 8.04
C LEU A 498 7.01 19.52 8.92
N VAL A 499 5.77 19.26 9.37
CA VAL A 499 5.45 18.05 10.15
C VAL A 499 5.59 16.79 9.27
N ALA A 500 5.13 16.84 8.02
CA ALA A 500 5.33 15.73 7.07
C ALA A 500 6.83 15.45 6.83
N CYS A 501 7.69 16.48 6.83
CA CYS A 501 9.14 16.36 6.74
C CYS A 501 9.72 15.56 7.92
N LEU A 502 9.22 15.77 9.15
CA LEU A 502 9.66 14.98 10.32
C LEU A 502 9.36 13.48 10.13
N PHE A 503 8.20 13.13 9.59
CA PHE A 503 7.88 11.74 9.24
C PHE A 503 8.78 11.20 8.12
N ALA A 504 9.14 12.04 7.13
CA ALA A 504 10.10 11.65 6.11
C ALA A 504 11.50 11.37 6.69
N VAL A 505 11.94 12.12 7.71
CA VAL A 505 13.18 11.85 8.45
C VAL A 505 13.08 10.49 9.17
N ILE A 506 11.96 10.17 9.82
CA ILE A 506 11.74 8.85 10.43
C ILE A 506 11.85 7.75 9.35
N THR A 507 11.24 7.95 8.18
CA THR A 507 11.38 7.02 7.04
C THR A 507 12.84 6.83 6.67
N LEU A 508 13.61 7.91 6.52
CA LEU A 508 15.03 7.87 6.14
C LEU A 508 15.86 7.08 7.17
N VAL A 509 15.67 7.36 8.46
CA VAL A 509 16.36 6.65 9.54
C VAL A 509 16.03 5.15 9.51
N CYS A 510 14.75 4.78 9.42
CA CYS A 510 14.33 3.39 9.35
C CYS A 510 14.96 2.66 8.15
N VAL A 511 14.92 3.28 6.96
CA VAL A 511 15.44 2.67 5.73
C VAL A 511 16.96 2.50 5.77
N ILE A 512 17.70 3.42 6.37
CA ILE A 512 19.15 3.28 6.59
C ILE A 512 19.44 2.09 7.50
N LEU A 513 18.65 1.90 8.57
CA LEU A 513 18.82 0.84 9.56
C LEU A 513 18.40 -0.55 9.05
N ILE A 514 17.60 -0.66 7.98
CA ILE A 514 17.25 -1.94 7.37
C ILE A 514 18.52 -2.64 6.89
N PRO A 515 18.75 -3.93 7.26
CA PRO A 515 19.89 -4.69 6.79
C PRO A 515 19.91 -4.83 5.26
N ASN A 516 21.10 -4.79 4.66
CA ASN A 516 21.26 -4.97 3.22
C ASN A 516 21.36 -6.47 2.89
N ALA A 517 20.23 -7.07 2.51
CA ALA A 517 20.19 -8.45 2.06
C ALA A 517 20.22 -8.52 0.52
N PRO A 518 21.00 -9.43 -0.09
CA PRO A 518 20.95 -9.65 -1.53
C PRO A 518 19.57 -10.15 -1.96
N LEU A 519 19.14 -9.79 -3.16
CA LEU A 519 17.87 -10.29 -3.70
C LEU A 519 18.01 -11.78 -4.07
N ARG A 520 17.07 -12.57 -3.60
CA ARG A 520 16.97 -13.99 -3.92
C ARG A 520 16.59 -14.18 -5.38
N THR A 521 17.17 -15.20 -6.00
CA THR A 521 16.90 -15.59 -7.40
C THR A 521 15.86 -16.69 -7.51
N THR A 522 15.58 -17.39 -6.39
CA THR A 522 14.57 -18.46 -6.28
C THR A 522 13.39 -18.00 -5.45
N ILE A 523 12.25 -18.66 -5.62
CA ILE A 523 11.01 -18.40 -4.86
C ILE A 523 11.06 -19.12 -3.50
N ASP A 524 11.73 -20.30 -3.44
CA ASP A 524 11.82 -21.10 -2.23
C ASP A 524 12.81 -20.50 -1.23
N VAL A 525 12.37 -20.41 0.01
CA VAL A 525 13.24 -20.15 1.15
C VAL A 525 13.64 -21.51 1.70
N GLU A 526 14.87 -21.92 1.50
CA GLU A 526 15.47 -22.88 2.41
C GLU A 526 15.36 -22.28 3.82
N GLU A 527 14.60 -22.92 4.69
CA GLU A 527 14.69 -22.62 6.13
C GLU A 527 16.18 -22.67 6.47
N PRO A 528 16.74 -21.69 7.21
CA PRO A 528 18.07 -21.84 7.74
C PRO A 528 18.05 -23.17 8.48
N ALA A 529 18.76 -24.17 7.99
CA ALA A 529 18.96 -25.41 8.70
C ALA A 529 19.37 -24.98 10.11
N GLU A 530 18.67 -25.47 11.12
CA GLU A 530 19.11 -25.35 12.51
C GLU A 530 20.54 -25.84 12.53
N ALA A 531 21.46 -24.90 12.37
CA ALA A 531 22.88 -25.15 12.31
C ALA A 531 23.30 -25.45 13.75
N GLY A 532 23.24 -26.71 14.12
CA GLY A 532 23.93 -27.07 15.32
C GLY A 532 23.61 -28.36 16.04
N GLU A 533 22.88 -29.34 15.52
CA GLU A 533 22.76 -30.58 16.34
C GLU A 533 22.77 -31.94 15.60
N GLN A 534 23.00 -32.00 14.31
CA GLN A 534 23.04 -33.28 13.60
C GLN A 534 24.34 -33.60 12.84
N LYS A 535 25.47 -32.94 13.09
CA LYS A 535 26.78 -33.30 12.51
C LYS A 535 27.78 -33.85 13.51
N THR A 536 27.37 -34.24 14.71
CA THR A 536 28.26 -34.90 15.71
C THR A 536 27.87 -36.34 16.03
N ALA A 537 26.92 -36.95 15.33
CA ALA A 537 26.50 -38.33 15.60
C ALA A 537 26.90 -39.37 14.52
N GLU A 538 27.56 -38.99 13.42
CA GLU A 538 27.97 -39.93 12.36
C GLU A 538 29.49 -39.96 12.05
N VAL A 539 30.31 -39.47 12.96
CA VAL A 539 31.78 -39.64 12.86
C VAL A 539 32.31 -40.32 14.14
N GLY A 540 31.87 -41.53 14.37
CA GLY A 540 32.36 -42.34 15.46
C GLY A 540 31.88 -43.75 15.32
N GLU A 541 32.42 -44.51 14.34
CA GLU A 541 32.60 -45.96 14.34
C GLU A 541 33.02 -46.41 12.94
N GLN A 542 34.25 -46.18 12.59
CA GLN A 542 34.99 -47.05 11.70
C GLN A 542 36.33 -47.38 12.36
N GLU A 543 36.32 -48.51 13.06
CA GLU A 543 37.53 -49.22 13.50
C GLU A 543 38.42 -49.61 12.29
N PRO A 544 39.75 -49.49 12.38
CA PRO A 544 40.64 -49.89 11.31
C PRO A 544 40.82 -51.43 11.33
N ALA A 545 40.50 -52.09 10.24
CA ALA A 545 40.83 -53.48 9.98
C ALA A 545 42.35 -53.66 9.85
N VAL A 546 42.89 -54.48 10.72
CA VAL A 546 44.29 -54.94 10.81
C VAL A 546 44.61 -55.82 9.60
N VAL A 547 45.72 -55.49 8.96
CA VAL A 547 46.41 -56.31 7.98
C VAL A 547 47.10 -57.46 8.69
N GLY A 548 46.85 -58.70 8.30
CA GLY A 548 47.56 -59.92 8.73
C GLY A 548 47.72 -60.90 7.57
N GLU A 549 48.95 -61.08 7.18
CA GLU A 549 49.46 -61.95 6.15
C GLU A 549 49.31 -63.45 6.48
N ARG A 550 49.47 -64.22 5.36
CA ARG A 550 49.98 -65.63 5.21
C ARG A 550 48.90 -66.72 5.10
N SER A 551 48.87 -67.29 3.95
CA SER A 551 49.72 -68.43 3.43
C SER A 551 49.03 -69.78 3.51
N GLU A 552 49.04 -70.41 2.36
CA GLU A 552 49.16 -71.86 2.11
C GLU A 552 47.91 -72.77 2.05
N ALA A 553 47.79 -73.21 0.87
CA ALA A 553 47.82 -74.60 0.44
C ALA A 553 46.55 -75.44 0.44
N ALA A 554 46.21 -75.75 -0.76
CA ALA A 554 46.04 -77.10 -1.29
C ALA A 554 44.79 -77.91 -0.96
N THR A 555 44.23 -78.35 -2.03
CA THR A 555 43.83 -79.75 -2.32
C THR A 555 42.35 -80.10 -2.09
N GLU A 556 41.72 -80.27 -3.23
CA GLU A 556 41.04 -81.50 -3.71
C GLU A 556 39.74 -81.98 -3.00
N THR A 557 38.87 -82.24 -3.81
CA THR A 557 38.03 -83.43 -4.15
C THR A 557 36.54 -83.20 -3.91
N VAL A 558 35.76 -83.15 -5.01
CA VAL A 558 35.03 -84.20 -5.72
C VAL A 558 33.92 -84.93 -4.92
N LYS A 559 32.72 -84.94 -5.54
CA LYS A 559 31.56 -85.86 -5.36
C LYS A 559 30.53 -85.42 -4.29
N VAL A 560 29.31 -85.44 -4.57
CA VAL A 560 28.30 -86.09 -5.47
C VAL A 560 27.16 -85.17 -5.70
#